data_72f9db5242d16bd7951932c4b3ba157d
#
_entry.id   72f9db5242d16bd7951932c4b3ba157d
#
_cell.length_a   1.000
_cell.length_b   1.000
_cell.length_c   1.000
_cell.angle_alpha   90.00
_cell.angle_beta   90.00
_cell.angle_gamma   90.00
#
_symmetry.space_group_name_H-M   'P 1'
#
loop_
_entity.id
_entity.type
_entity.pdbx_description
1 polymer ?
#
loop_
_entity_poly.entity_id
_entity_poly.type
_entity_poly.pdbx_seq_one_letter_code
_entity_poly.pdbx_strand_id
1 'polypeptide(L)'
;MSFVERALALATGSRILDLGCGFGRHAIGLAGRGYRVTGLDLSAPMLELAREMAASARVTVEWLERDMRDLRGLGPFDACACLYTAFGFFADDENRLVLEQVREALRSGGYFMLDVSNPLALMRGWPGRSWREGENGVKIEASHYDPLTGRVVSQRALFRRNGTRVDLPEASVRMYPPHELANLLRATGFDIEQVYGDLRDEPLVWKRSIRQVWVVRRR
;
A
#
# COMPACT_ATOMS: atom_id res chain seq x y z
N MET A 1 6.73 3.23 11.45
CA MET A 1 6.12 2.16 12.29
C MET A 1 5.39 2.76 13.47
N SER A 2 6.01 3.62 14.28
CA SER A 2 5.32 4.31 15.39
C SER A 2 4.03 5.05 14.99
N PHE A 3 3.96 5.56 13.75
CA PHE A 3 2.74 6.19 13.24
C PHE A 3 1.57 5.19 13.10
N VAL A 4 1.80 4.03 12.47
CA VAL A 4 0.74 3.02 12.29
C VAL A 4 0.17 2.58 13.63
N GLU A 5 1.01 2.36 14.64
CA GLU A 5 0.58 1.96 15.98
C GLU A 5 -0.27 3.03 16.65
N ARG A 6 0.16 4.30 16.60
CA ARG A 6 -0.60 5.40 17.19
C ARG A 6 -1.93 5.65 16.48
N ALA A 7 -1.88 5.68 15.14
CA ALA A 7 -3.06 5.99 14.34
C ALA A 7 -4.14 4.90 14.42
N LEU A 8 -3.75 3.64 14.66
CA LEU A 8 -4.69 2.53 14.80
C LEU A 8 -5.01 2.20 16.27
N ALA A 9 -4.27 2.75 17.23
CA ALA A 9 -4.45 2.55 18.68
C ALA A 9 -4.65 1.07 19.08
N LEU A 10 -3.88 0.17 18.48
CA LEU A 10 -4.01 -1.27 18.66
C LEU A 10 -3.30 -1.75 19.93
N ALA A 11 -3.92 -2.68 20.65
CA ALA A 11 -3.27 -3.39 21.74
C ALA A 11 -2.17 -4.32 21.22
N THR A 12 -1.11 -4.49 22.01
CA THR A 12 -0.07 -5.50 21.73
C THR A 12 -0.70 -6.88 21.57
N GLY A 13 -0.23 -7.66 20.61
CA GLY A 13 -0.79 -8.96 20.28
C GLY A 13 -1.96 -8.91 19.29
N SER A 14 -2.42 -7.73 18.87
CA SER A 14 -3.44 -7.60 17.82
C SER A 14 -2.99 -8.27 16.53
N ARG A 15 -3.97 -8.81 15.79
CA ARG A 15 -3.77 -9.46 14.48
C ARG A 15 -3.83 -8.42 13.38
N ILE A 16 -2.75 -8.28 12.61
CA ILE A 16 -2.62 -7.28 11.55
C ILE A 16 -2.34 -7.95 10.21
N LEU A 17 -3.08 -7.56 9.17
CA LEU A 17 -2.79 -7.89 7.78
C LEU A 17 -1.98 -6.75 7.15
N ASP A 18 -0.77 -7.04 6.65
CA ASP A 18 0.00 -6.14 5.77
C ASP A 18 -0.28 -6.54 4.32
N LEU A 19 -1.13 -5.76 3.65
CA LEU A 19 -1.67 -6.06 2.33
C LEU A 19 -0.83 -5.42 1.22
N GLY A 20 -0.24 -6.24 0.33
CA GLY A 20 0.77 -5.79 -0.60
C GLY A 20 2.09 -5.50 0.11
N CYS A 21 2.53 -6.43 0.96
CA CYS A 21 3.62 -6.23 1.91
C CYS A 21 5.03 -6.15 1.27
N GLY A 22 5.17 -6.57 -0.01
CA GLY A 22 6.45 -6.63 -0.71
C GLY A 22 7.49 -7.46 0.08
N PHE A 23 8.67 -6.89 0.30
CA PHE A 23 9.74 -7.53 1.09
C PHE A 23 9.53 -7.42 2.62
N GLY A 24 8.33 -7.10 3.08
CA GLY A 24 7.93 -7.25 4.48
C GLY A 24 8.40 -6.16 5.45
N ARG A 25 8.89 -5.01 4.98
CA ARG A 25 9.42 -3.95 5.85
C ARG A 25 8.50 -3.55 7.00
N HIS A 26 7.19 -3.41 6.71
CA HIS A 26 6.21 -3.02 7.72
C HIS A 26 5.80 -4.20 8.58
N ALA A 27 5.55 -5.34 7.96
CA ALA A 27 5.20 -6.58 8.65
C ALA A 27 6.25 -6.97 9.70
N ILE A 28 7.54 -6.96 9.32
CA ILE A 28 8.68 -7.24 10.21
C ILE A 28 8.74 -6.23 11.36
N GLY A 29 8.60 -4.94 11.05
CA GLY A 29 8.62 -3.88 12.06
C GLY A 29 7.46 -3.96 13.05
N LEU A 30 6.27 -4.38 12.63
CA LEU A 30 5.10 -4.61 13.50
C LEU A 30 5.29 -5.87 14.34
N ALA A 31 5.75 -6.97 13.73
CA ALA A 31 6.03 -8.21 14.45
C ALA A 31 7.07 -8.01 15.57
N GLY A 32 8.14 -7.23 15.31
CA GLY A 32 9.13 -6.83 16.31
C GLY A 32 8.59 -6.00 17.48
N ARG A 33 7.36 -5.52 17.38
CA ARG A 33 6.63 -4.80 18.44
C ARG A 33 5.57 -5.64 19.13
N GLY A 34 5.53 -6.94 18.82
CA GLY A 34 4.65 -7.90 19.49
C GLY A 34 3.26 -8.04 18.85
N TYR A 35 3.06 -7.55 17.62
CA TYR A 35 1.83 -7.83 16.86
C TYR A 35 1.91 -9.17 16.17
N ARG A 36 0.76 -9.81 15.95
CA ARG A 36 0.61 -11.02 15.13
C ARG A 36 0.36 -10.59 13.70
N VAL A 37 1.38 -10.71 12.85
CA VAL A 37 1.32 -10.14 11.50
C VAL A 37 1.23 -11.24 10.46
N THR A 38 0.30 -11.06 9.53
CA THR A 38 0.21 -11.78 8.26
C THR A 38 0.59 -10.81 7.16
N GLY A 39 1.66 -11.09 6.39
CA GLY A 39 2.06 -10.34 5.22
C GLY A 39 1.58 -11.04 3.96
N LEU A 40 0.85 -10.33 3.10
CA LEU A 40 0.33 -10.85 1.85
C LEU A 40 0.87 -10.06 0.67
N ASP A 41 1.42 -10.76 -0.32
CA ASP A 41 1.85 -10.20 -1.60
C ASP A 41 1.69 -11.23 -2.71
N LEU A 42 1.57 -10.78 -3.96
CA LEU A 42 1.49 -11.65 -5.13
C LEU A 42 2.88 -12.10 -5.62
N SER A 43 3.93 -11.43 -5.21
CA SER A 43 5.30 -11.63 -5.68
C SER A 43 6.05 -12.65 -4.82
N ALA A 44 6.15 -13.90 -5.27
CA ALA A 44 6.95 -14.93 -4.61
C ALA A 44 8.39 -14.47 -4.33
N PRO A 45 9.14 -13.83 -5.27
CA PRO A 45 10.50 -13.35 -4.98
C PRO A 45 10.56 -12.30 -3.86
N MET A 46 9.55 -11.43 -3.75
CA MET A 46 9.49 -10.46 -2.66
C MET A 46 9.24 -11.14 -1.31
N LEU A 47 8.38 -12.16 -1.29
CA LEU A 47 8.11 -12.93 -0.08
C LEU A 47 9.29 -13.80 0.36
N GLU A 48 10.11 -14.29 -0.57
CA GLU A 48 11.36 -14.97 -0.23
C GLU A 48 12.31 -14.01 0.50
N LEU A 49 12.53 -12.83 -0.05
CA LEU A 49 13.32 -11.79 0.59
C LEU A 49 12.74 -11.38 1.97
N ALA A 50 11.40 -11.30 2.06
CA ALA A 50 10.72 -10.98 3.32
C ALA A 50 11.00 -12.05 4.41
N ARG A 51 11.01 -13.34 4.04
CA ARG A 51 11.35 -14.44 4.96
C ARG A 51 12.79 -14.34 5.46
N GLU A 52 13.74 -14.06 4.57
CA GLU A 52 15.15 -13.87 4.93
C GLU A 52 15.34 -12.69 5.89
N MET A 53 14.69 -11.57 5.59
CA MET A 53 14.74 -10.37 6.43
C MET A 53 14.08 -10.59 7.80
N ALA A 54 12.96 -11.31 7.87
CA ALA A 54 12.30 -11.65 9.12
C ALA A 54 13.15 -12.59 9.98
N ALA A 55 13.80 -13.58 9.38
CA ALA A 55 14.73 -14.47 10.06
C ALA A 55 15.93 -13.69 10.63
N SER A 56 16.50 -12.78 9.84
CA SER A 56 17.61 -11.91 10.28
C SER A 56 17.21 -11.00 11.45
N ALA A 57 15.97 -10.51 11.43
CA ALA A 57 15.39 -9.69 12.49
C ALA A 57 14.88 -10.52 13.70
N ARG A 58 14.92 -11.86 13.62
CA ARG A 58 14.42 -12.80 14.64
C ARG A 58 12.96 -12.56 15.02
N VAL A 59 12.12 -12.30 14.03
CA VAL A 59 10.68 -12.13 14.20
C VAL A 59 9.91 -13.15 13.38
N THR A 60 8.70 -13.47 13.83
CA THR A 60 7.79 -14.38 13.13
C THR A 60 6.69 -13.58 12.46
N VAL A 61 6.52 -13.79 11.15
CA VAL A 61 5.44 -13.26 10.33
C VAL A 61 4.89 -14.41 9.48
N GLU A 62 3.59 -14.50 9.38
CA GLU A 62 2.93 -15.38 8.42
C GLU A 62 2.98 -14.76 7.03
N TRP A 63 3.54 -15.46 6.03
CA TRP A 63 3.68 -14.96 4.67
C TRP A 63 2.76 -15.72 3.72
N LEU A 64 1.89 -14.99 3.02
CA LEU A 64 0.93 -15.54 2.07
C LEU A 64 1.20 -15.00 0.66
N GLU A 65 1.49 -15.91 -0.27
CA GLU A 65 1.49 -15.62 -1.69
C GLU A 65 0.06 -15.69 -2.20
N ARG A 66 -0.59 -14.52 -2.34
CA ARG A 66 -2.00 -14.45 -2.70
C ARG A 66 -2.35 -13.11 -3.33
N ASP A 67 -3.37 -13.11 -4.18
CA ASP A 67 -3.95 -11.90 -4.76
C ASP A 67 -4.81 -11.17 -3.71
N MET A 68 -4.61 -9.85 -3.59
CA MET A 68 -5.38 -9.03 -2.65
C MET A 68 -6.88 -8.94 -2.99
N ARG A 69 -7.29 -9.35 -4.20
CA ARG A 69 -8.69 -9.48 -4.61
C ARG A 69 -9.38 -10.74 -4.03
N ASP A 70 -8.63 -11.60 -3.38
CA ASP A 70 -9.16 -12.82 -2.74
C ASP A 70 -8.60 -12.99 -1.33
N LEU A 71 -9.31 -12.47 -0.33
CA LEU A 71 -9.00 -12.63 1.08
C LEU A 71 -9.95 -13.61 1.79
N ARG A 72 -10.70 -14.41 1.05
CA ARG A 72 -11.66 -15.37 1.60
C ARG A 72 -10.99 -16.36 2.54
N GLY A 73 -11.58 -16.57 3.70
CA GLY A 73 -11.07 -17.46 4.74
C GLY A 73 -9.91 -16.89 5.56
N LEU A 74 -9.48 -15.67 5.28
CA LEU A 74 -8.50 -14.96 6.11
C LEU A 74 -9.21 -14.15 7.20
N GLY A 75 -8.52 -13.96 8.32
CA GLY A 75 -9.03 -13.15 9.44
C GLY A 75 -9.74 -13.98 10.52
N PRO A 76 -10.55 -13.36 11.38
CA PRO A 76 -10.70 -11.92 11.45
C PRO A 76 -9.43 -11.23 11.96
N PHE A 77 -9.09 -10.07 11.34
CA PHE A 77 -8.00 -9.21 11.76
C PHE A 77 -8.53 -8.02 12.57
N ASP A 78 -7.72 -7.51 13.50
CA ASP A 78 -7.99 -6.26 14.23
C ASP A 78 -7.73 -5.04 13.34
N ALA A 79 -6.73 -5.15 12.47
CA ALA A 79 -6.41 -4.14 11.48
C ALA A 79 -5.86 -4.72 10.18
N CYS A 80 -6.02 -3.96 9.11
CA CYS A 80 -5.33 -4.14 7.83
C CYS A 80 -4.56 -2.86 7.50
N ALA A 81 -3.36 -2.99 6.94
CA ALA A 81 -2.57 -1.87 6.42
C ALA A 81 -2.21 -2.14 4.96
N CYS A 82 -2.53 -1.20 4.07
CA CYS A 82 -2.12 -1.21 2.66
C CYS A 82 -1.34 0.06 2.40
N LEU A 83 -0.02 -0.03 2.38
CA LEU A 83 0.87 1.11 2.47
C LEU A 83 1.71 1.29 1.19
N TYR A 84 2.27 2.49 1.01
CA TYR A 84 3.16 2.85 -0.10
C TYR A 84 2.55 2.65 -1.50
N THR A 85 1.26 2.98 -1.63
CA THR A 85 0.53 2.91 -2.92
C THR A 85 0.48 1.49 -3.49
N ALA A 86 0.28 0.48 -2.62
CA ALA A 86 0.02 -0.90 -3.06
C ALA A 86 -1.42 -1.09 -3.56
N PHE A 87 -2.28 -0.06 -3.49
CA PHE A 87 -3.66 -0.04 -3.98
C PHE A 87 -3.79 0.75 -5.27
N GLY A 88 -4.73 0.36 -6.15
CA GLY A 88 -5.05 1.08 -7.40
C GLY A 88 -4.52 0.41 -8.67
N PHE A 89 -3.97 -0.79 -8.59
CA PHE A 89 -3.39 -1.49 -9.74
C PHE A 89 -4.44 -2.10 -10.69
N PHE A 90 -5.65 -2.32 -10.22
CA PHE A 90 -6.70 -3.01 -10.96
C PHE A 90 -7.70 -2.04 -11.62
N ALA A 91 -8.68 -2.57 -12.35
CA ALA A 91 -9.85 -1.83 -12.80
C ALA A 91 -10.67 -1.32 -11.60
N ASP A 92 -11.56 -0.35 -11.81
CA ASP A 92 -12.25 0.31 -10.69
C ASP A 92 -13.18 -0.64 -9.91
N ASP A 93 -13.82 -1.58 -10.60
CA ASP A 93 -14.62 -2.65 -9.99
C ASP A 93 -13.78 -3.64 -9.19
N GLU A 94 -12.60 -4.00 -9.68
CA GLU A 94 -11.66 -4.86 -8.97
C GLU A 94 -10.99 -4.14 -7.78
N ASN A 95 -10.68 -2.85 -7.90
CA ASN A 95 -10.22 -2.04 -6.76
C ASN A 95 -11.31 -1.96 -5.68
N ARG A 96 -12.59 -1.86 -6.08
CA ARG A 96 -13.72 -1.94 -5.16
C ARG A 96 -13.79 -3.31 -4.48
N LEU A 97 -13.63 -4.40 -5.24
CA LEU A 97 -13.58 -5.76 -4.70
C LEU A 97 -12.48 -5.91 -3.64
N VAL A 98 -11.28 -5.35 -3.85
CA VAL A 98 -10.23 -5.35 -2.83
C VAL A 98 -10.72 -4.75 -1.52
N LEU A 99 -11.40 -3.60 -1.55
CA LEU A 99 -11.93 -2.96 -0.34
C LEU A 99 -13.01 -3.80 0.34
N GLU A 100 -13.88 -4.45 -0.44
CA GLU A 100 -14.90 -5.36 0.07
C GLU A 100 -14.26 -6.59 0.75
N GLN A 101 -13.22 -7.17 0.13
CA GLN A 101 -12.45 -8.26 0.72
C GLN A 101 -11.73 -7.84 2.02
N VAL A 102 -11.12 -6.66 2.05
CA VAL A 102 -10.51 -6.11 3.28
C VAL A 102 -11.56 -5.96 4.38
N ARG A 103 -12.74 -5.42 4.04
CA ARG A 103 -13.83 -5.29 5.01
C ARG A 103 -14.22 -6.66 5.60
N GLU A 104 -14.34 -7.68 4.78
CA GLU A 104 -14.72 -9.02 5.24
C GLU A 104 -13.64 -9.70 6.08
N ALA A 105 -12.37 -9.47 5.76
CA ALA A 105 -11.24 -9.99 6.53
C ALA A 105 -11.02 -9.29 7.88
N LEU A 106 -11.55 -8.10 8.10
CA LEU A 106 -11.50 -7.39 9.38
C LEU A 106 -12.62 -7.88 10.31
N ARG A 107 -12.42 -7.84 11.63
CA ARG A 107 -13.54 -7.95 12.58
C ARG A 107 -14.45 -6.71 12.53
N SER A 108 -15.66 -6.80 13.06
CA SER A 108 -16.51 -5.61 13.25
C SER A 108 -15.78 -4.57 14.10
N GLY A 109 -15.81 -3.31 13.66
CA GLY A 109 -15.07 -2.22 14.28
C GLY A 109 -13.55 -2.28 14.10
N GLY A 110 -13.03 -3.20 13.29
CA GLY A 110 -11.61 -3.27 12.92
C GLY A 110 -11.19 -2.10 12.03
N TYR A 111 -9.90 -1.80 12.03
CA TYR A 111 -9.36 -0.64 11.31
C TYR A 111 -8.71 -1.02 9.99
N PHE A 112 -8.84 -0.15 8.99
CA PHE A 112 -8.06 -0.22 7.78
C PHE A 112 -7.28 1.07 7.58
N MET A 113 -5.97 0.94 7.37
CA MET A 113 -5.09 2.04 6.99
C MET A 113 -4.72 1.89 5.51
N LEU A 114 -5.12 2.88 4.72
CA LEU A 114 -4.85 2.92 3.29
C LEU A 114 -3.99 4.14 2.96
N ASP A 115 -2.79 3.91 2.43
CA ASP A 115 -1.84 4.95 2.03
C ASP A 115 -1.63 4.95 0.53
N VAL A 116 -2.13 5.99 -0.12
CA VAL A 116 -2.03 6.19 -1.58
C VAL A 116 -1.50 7.58 -1.92
N SER A 117 -1.08 7.75 -3.16
CA SER A 117 -0.64 9.04 -3.67
C SER A 117 -1.81 10.02 -3.78
N ASN A 118 -1.55 11.30 -3.55
CA ASN A 118 -2.52 12.38 -3.73
C ASN A 118 -2.34 13.01 -5.13
N PRO A 119 -3.23 12.75 -6.09
CA PRO A 119 -3.10 13.29 -7.44
C PRO A 119 -3.13 14.82 -7.47
N LEU A 120 -3.89 15.47 -6.58
CA LEU A 120 -4.03 16.92 -6.57
C LEU A 120 -2.73 17.66 -6.25
N ALA A 121 -1.87 17.07 -5.43
CA ALA A 121 -0.55 17.63 -5.13
C ALA A 121 0.49 17.19 -6.19
N LEU A 122 0.46 15.95 -6.61
CA LEU A 122 1.43 15.38 -7.54
C LEU A 122 1.36 16.07 -8.92
N MET A 123 0.16 16.32 -9.45
CA MET A 123 -0.01 16.93 -10.78
C MET A 123 0.56 18.34 -10.88
N ARG A 124 0.80 19.04 -9.79
CA ARG A 124 1.40 20.39 -9.80
C ARG A 124 2.88 20.42 -10.19
N GLY A 125 3.60 19.34 -9.98
CA GLY A 125 5.04 19.26 -10.25
C GLY A 125 5.45 17.93 -10.84
N TRP A 126 4.55 17.26 -11.54
CA TRP A 126 4.82 15.94 -12.13
C TRP A 126 5.94 16.03 -13.18
N PRO A 127 7.10 15.44 -12.94
CA PRO A 127 8.23 15.56 -13.86
C PRO A 127 8.04 14.77 -15.17
N GLY A 128 7.07 13.84 -15.23
CA GLY A 128 6.84 12.95 -16.36
C GLY A 128 7.97 11.96 -16.62
N ARG A 129 9.18 12.32 -16.23
CA ARG A 129 10.37 11.46 -16.35
C ARG A 129 11.21 11.58 -15.09
N SER A 130 11.71 10.45 -14.63
CA SER A 130 12.59 10.37 -13.47
C SER A 130 13.64 9.29 -13.65
N TRP A 131 14.70 9.38 -12.89
CA TRP A 131 15.70 8.31 -12.78
C TRP A 131 16.13 8.15 -11.33
N ARG A 132 16.56 6.96 -10.99
CA ARG A 132 17.08 6.64 -9.66
C ARG A 132 18.23 5.68 -9.79
N GLU A 133 19.37 6.02 -9.21
CA GLU A 133 20.50 5.12 -9.05
C GLU A 133 20.28 4.21 -7.84
N GLY A 134 20.67 2.94 -7.98
CA GLY A 134 20.67 1.92 -6.94
C GLY A 134 21.80 0.92 -7.13
N GLU A 135 21.87 -0.07 -6.28
CA GLU A 135 22.94 -1.09 -6.31
C GLU A 135 23.00 -1.84 -7.64
N ASN A 136 21.88 -2.11 -8.25
CA ASN A 136 21.76 -2.88 -9.50
C ASN A 136 21.92 -2.05 -10.76
N GLY A 137 22.09 -0.71 -10.65
CA GLY A 137 22.21 0.21 -11.79
C GLY A 137 21.27 1.40 -11.68
N VAL A 138 20.88 1.96 -12.83
CA VAL A 138 20.02 3.13 -12.93
C VAL A 138 18.64 2.71 -13.45
N LYS A 139 17.61 2.90 -12.63
CA LYS A 139 16.21 2.78 -13.06
C LYS A 139 15.78 4.10 -13.70
N ILE A 140 15.24 4.05 -14.88
CA ILE A 140 14.56 5.18 -15.53
C ILE A 140 13.06 4.90 -15.59
N GLU A 141 12.27 5.96 -15.52
CA GLU A 141 10.81 5.89 -15.56
C GLU A 141 10.27 7.08 -16.35
N ALA A 142 9.41 6.79 -17.32
CA ALA A 142 8.63 7.78 -18.04
C ALA A 142 7.15 7.53 -17.73
N SER A 143 6.49 8.52 -17.15
CA SER A 143 5.10 8.39 -16.70
C SER A 143 4.24 9.49 -17.30
N HIS A 144 2.99 9.17 -17.60
CA HIS A 144 1.96 10.15 -17.95
C HIS A 144 0.70 9.91 -17.13
N TYR A 145 -0.05 10.97 -16.90
CA TYR A 145 -1.36 10.89 -16.27
C TYR A 145 -2.45 11.01 -17.32
N ASP A 146 -3.35 10.03 -17.33
CA ASP A 146 -4.56 10.08 -18.14
C ASP A 146 -5.72 10.65 -17.30
N PRO A 147 -6.20 11.86 -17.58
CA PRO A 147 -7.26 12.49 -16.81
C PRO A 147 -8.63 11.85 -17.00
N LEU A 148 -8.85 11.10 -18.08
CA LEU A 148 -10.14 10.45 -18.34
C LEU A 148 -10.32 9.19 -17.49
N THR A 149 -9.24 8.45 -17.28
CA THR A 149 -9.26 7.25 -16.46
C THR A 149 -8.73 7.48 -15.04
N GLY A 150 -8.12 8.64 -14.78
CA GLY A 150 -7.48 8.96 -13.51
C GLY A 150 -6.27 8.06 -13.21
N ARG A 151 -5.58 7.58 -14.24
CA ARG A 151 -4.46 6.62 -14.07
C ARG A 151 -3.12 7.27 -14.41
N VAL A 152 -2.11 6.89 -13.63
CA VAL A 152 -0.71 7.11 -14.01
C VAL A 152 -0.20 5.84 -14.68
N VAL A 153 0.25 5.98 -15.91
CA VAL A 153 0.87 4.89 -16.67
C VAL A 153 2.38 5.16 -16.75
N SER A 154 3.18 4.18 -16.37
CA SER A 154 4.63 4.29 -16.25
C SER A 154 5.35 3.22 -17.07
N GLN A 155 6.17 3.65 -18.01
CA GLN A 155 7.14 2.81 -18.69
C GLN A 155 8.47 2.88 -17.92
N ARG A 156 9.07 1.73 -17.67
CA ARG A 156 10.24 1.63 -16.80
C ARG A 156 11.31 0.76 -17.40
N ALA A 157 12.58 1.15 -17.26
CA ALA A 157 13.71 0.31 -17.62
C ALA A 157 14.82 0.41 -16.55
N LEU A 158 15.55 -0.68 -16.39
CA LEU A 158 16.74 -0.76 -15.56
C LEU A 158 17.97 -0.87 -16.46
N PHE A 159 18.87 0.08 -16.36
CA PHE A 159 20.21 0.00 -16.95
C PHE A 159 21.15 -0.55 -15.89
N ARG A 160 21.56 -1.81 -16.07
CA ARG A 160 22.49 -2.47 -15.17
C ARG A 160 23.89 -1.87 -15.28
N ARG A 161 24.74 -2.04 -14.26
CA ARG A 161 26.13 -1.54 -14.24
C ARG A 161 26.99 -2.09 -15.40
N ASN A 162 26.65 -3.25 -15.96
CA ASN A 162 27.33 -3.83 -17.12
C ASN A 162 26.81 -3.27 -18.47
N GLY A 163 26.00 -2.22 -18.46
CA GLY A 163 25.43 -1.62 -19.66
C GLY A 163 24.17 -2.30 -20.22
N THR A 164 23.74 -3.43 -19.66
CA THR A 164 22.55 -4.13 -20.13
C THR A 164 21.28 -3.36 -19.76
N ARG A 165 20.40 -3.11 -20.73
CA ARG A 165 19.05 -2.59 -20.51
C ARG A 165 18.08 -3.75 -20.28
N VAL A 166 17.25 -3.61 -19.26
CA VAL A 166 16.14 -4.51 -18.95
C VAL A 166 14.86 -3.70 -18.89
N ASP A 167 13.96 -3.92 -19.84
CA ASP A 167 12.63 -3.29 -19.79
C ASP A 167 11.80 -3.99 -18.72
N LEU A 168 11.17 -3.18 -17.85
CA LEU A 168 10.30 -3.66 -16.80
C LEU A 168 8.84 -3.60 -17.28
N PRO A 169 7.96 -4.44 -16.77
CA PRO A 169 6.54 -4.36 -17.09
C PRO A 169 5.98 -2.95 -16.89
N GLU A 170 5.11 -2.51 -17.79
CA GLU A 170 4.38 -1.26 -17.63
C GLU A 170 3.57 -1.31 -16.33
N ALA A 171 3.54 -0.21 -15.61
CA ALA A 171 2.71 -0.06 -14.43
C ALA A 171 1.60 0.94 -14.72
N SER A 172 0.38 0.59 -14.36
CA SER A 172 -0.78 1.47 -14.44
C SER A 172 -1.46 1.51 -13.08
N VAL A 173 -1.51 2.70 -12.46
CA VAL A 173 -2.05 2.88 -11.11
C VAL A 173 -3.14 3.93 -11.13
N ARG A 174 -4.31 3.57 -10.63
CA ARG A 174 -5.45 4.47 -10.43
C ARG A 174 -5.14 5.46 -9.31
N MET A 175 -5.21 6.72 -9.62
CA MET A 175 -4.96 7.83 -8.69
C MET A 175 -6.29 8.40 -8.23
N TYR A 176 -6.71 8.07 -7.03
CA TYR A 176 -7.99 8.53 -6.48
C TYR A 176 -7.87 9.93 -5.88
N PRO A 177 -8.58 10.96 -6.39
CA PRO A 177 -8.77 12.21 -5.65
C PRO A 177 -9.41 11.95 -4.28
N PRO A 178 -9.13 12.77 -3.24
CA PRO A 178 -9.62 12.49 -1.89
C PRO A 178 -11.14 12.29 -1.79
N HIS A 179 -11.93 13.09 -2.48
CA HIS A 179 -13.41 12.96 -2.45
C HIS A 179 -13.91 11.66 -3.09
N GLU A 180 -13.25 11.21 -4.16
CA GLU A 180 -13.60 9.96 -4.85
C GLU A 180 -13.26 8.74 -3.97
N LEU A 181 -12.06 8.75 -3.36
CA LEU A 181 -11.66 7.69 -2.45
C LEU A 181 -12.56 7.65 -1.19
N ALA A 182 -12.94 8.81 -0.66
CA ALA A 182 -13.88 8.91 0.46
C ALA A 182 -15.23 8.25 0.12
N ASN A 183 -15.75 8.51 -1.08
CA ASN A 183 -17.02 7.93 -1.54
C ASN A 183 -16.90 6.41 -1.72
N LEU A 184 -15.80 5.94 -2.30
CA LEU A 184 -15.53 4.52 -2.51
C LEU A 184 -15.41 3.77 -1.16
N LEU A 185 -14.68 4.32 -0.19
CA LEU A 185 -14.55 3.74 1.16
C LEU A 185 -15.90 3.65 1.87
N ARG A 186 -16.70 4.71 1.82
CA ARG A 186 -18.05 4.69 2.41
C ARG A 186 -18.97 3.68 1.74
N ALA A 187 -18.92 3.61 0.40
CA ALA A 187 -19.73 2.69 -0.39
C ALA A 187 -19.36 1.21 -0.12
N THR A 188 -18.12 0.94 0.28
CA THR A 188 -17.64 -0.40 0.63
C THR A 188 -17.76 -0.72 2.13
N GLY A 189 -18.45 0.13 2.92
CA GLY A 189 -18.82 -0.18 4.31
C GLY A 189 -17.80 0.26 5.36
N PHE A 190 -17.03 1.30 5.06
CA PHE A 190 -16.11 1.92 6.02
C PHE A 190 -16.60 3.30 6.48
N ASP A 191 -16.36 3.61 7.73
CA ASP A 191 -16.45 4.97 8.29
C ASP A 191 -15.06 5.60 8.32
N ILE A 192 -14.97 6.86 7.90
CA ILE A 192 -13.70 7.59 7.86
C ILE A 192 -13.46 8.21 9.23
N GLU A 193 -12.39 7.78 9.89
CA GLU A 193 -12.01 8.30 11.21
C GLU A 193 -11.02 9.46 11.07
N GLN A 194 -9.99 9.31 10.23
CA GLN A 194 -8.93 10.30 10.09
C GLN A 194 -8.29 10.24 8.70
N VAL A 195 -7.78 11.39 8.22
CA VAL A 195 -7.00 11.47 6.98
C VAL A 195 -5.75 12.31 7.23
N TYR A 196 -4.59 11.72 6.97
CA TYR A 196 -3.29 12.36 7.11
C TYR A 196 -2.65 12.64 5.74
N GLY A 197 -1.73 13.59 5.72
CA GLY A 197 -0.96 13.97 4.54
C GLY A 197 0.30 13.14 4.33
N ASP A 198 0.72 12.42 5.35
CA ASP A 198 1.88 11.52 5.33
C ASP A 198 1.79 10.45 6.43
N LEU A 199 2.87 9.67 6.60
CA LEU A 199 3.01 8.66 7.65
C LEU A 199 3.70 9.21 8.93
N ARG A 200 3.51 10.51 9.25
CA ARG A 200 4.16 11.22 10.38
C ARG A 200 3.21 12.08 11.21
N ASP A 201 1.92 11.80 11.15
CA ASP A 201 0.84 12.56 11.84
C ASP A 201 0.54 13.95 11.23
N GLU A 202 1.08 14.30 10.07
CA GLU A 202 0.76 15.57 9.43
C GLU A 202 -0.64 15.53 8.83
N PRO A 203 -1.47 16.57 9.04
CA PRO A 203 -2.80 16.62 8.45
C PRO A 203 -2.74 16.70 6.93
N LEU A 204 -3.77 16.19 6.26
CA LEU A 204 -3.88 16.27 4.81
C LEU A 204 -4.07 17.73 4.37
N VAL A 205 -3.07 18.25 3.67
CA VAL A 205 -3.14 19.55 2.97
C VAL A 205 -3.18 19.26 1.47
N TRP A 206 -4.36 19.32 0.87
CA TRP A 206 -4.63 18.84 -0.48
C TRP A 206 -3.69 19.35 -1.59
N LYS A 207 -3.15 20.58 -1.43
CA LYS A 207 -2.18 21.17 -2.38
C LYS A 207 -0.72 20.77 -2.13
N ARG A 208 -0.37 20.26 -0.96
CA ARG A 208 1.02 20.07 -0.52
C ARG A 208 1.35 18.62 -0.20
N SER A 209 0.42 17.92 0.41
CA SER A 209 0.63 16.52 0.79
C SER A 209 0.64 15.64 -0.45
N ILE A 210 1.79 15.06 -0.77
CA ILE A 210 1.95 14.15 -1.92
C ILE A 210 1.30 12.79 -1.69
N ARG A 211 0.93 12.50 -0.46
CA ARG A 211 0.21 11.30 -0.04
C ARG A 211 -1.11 11.65 0.62
N GLN A 212 -1.98 10.67 0.70
CA GLN A 212 -3.17 10.66 1.52
C GLN A 212 -3.23 9.32 2.26
N VAL A 213 -3.23 9.38 3.59
CA VAL A 213 -3.25 8.22 4.46
C VAL A 213 -4.57 8.20 5.20
N TRP A 214 -5.39 7.23 4.87
CA TRP A 214 -6.75 7.09 5.40
C TRP A 214 -6.76 6.08 6.53
N VAL A 215 -7.30 6.46 7.66
CA VAL A 215 -7.65 5.57 8.75
C VAL A 215 -9.17 5.45 8.74
N VAL A 216 -9.64 4.26 8.46
CA VAL A 216 -11.07 3.99 8.34
C VAL A 216 -11.44 2.78 9.20
N ARG A 217 -12.70 2.71 9.63
CA ARG A 217 -13.21 1.68 10.52
C ARG A 217 -14.30 0.87 9.82
N ARG A 218 -14.23 -0.46 9.93
CA ARG A 218 -15.30 -1.35 9.45
C ARG A 218 -16.58 -1.10 10.24
N ARG A 219 -17.69 -0.83 9.53
CA ARG A 219 -19.05 -0.80 10.10
C ARG A 219 -19.50 -2.18 10.56
#